data_2e7e3db8b7aec8a17264aa67084ea000
#
_entry.id   2e7e3db8b7aec8a17264aa67084ea000
#
_cell.length_a   1.000
_cell.length_b   1.000
_cell.length_c   1.000
_cell.angle_alpha   90.00
_cell.angle_beta   90.00
_cell.angle_gamma   90.00
#
_symmetry.space_group_name_H-M   'P 1'
#
loop_
_entity.id
_entity.type
_entity.pdbx_description
1 polymer ?
#
loop_
_entity_poly.entity_id
_entity_poly.type
_entity_poly.pdbx_seq_one_letter_code
_entity_poly.pdbx_strand_id
1 'polypeptide(L)'
;SAVTSTLGMLGAVSRKYAHKIPFIVKLNHNEFLSYPNKYDQIPFASVDQAFNMGAIGVGATIYFGSDESARQIQEVSQMFEYAHSLGLITILWAYLRNSNFKTKTKDYHVSADLTGQANHLASTIEADIVKQKIAETNGGFIDLNFGKTDKRVYSDLTSNNPIDLNRYQVLNCHAGRSGLINSGGPSGNDDYSQAV
;
A
#
# COMPACT_ATOMS: atom_id res chain seq x y z
N SER A 1 -16.46 9.20 3.94
CA SER A 1 -15.92 7.91 4.42
C SER A 1 -16.38 6.79 3.51
N ALA A 2 -15.55 5.76 3.31
CA ALA A 2 -15.85 4.58 2.50
C ALA A 2 -15.55 3.30 3.28
N VAL A 3 -16.12 2.18 2.86
CA VAL A 3 -15.84 0.86 3.43
C VAL A 3 -15.05 0.04 2.43
N THR A 4 -13.93 -0.51 2.86
CA THR A 4 -13.11 -1.40 2.05
C THR A 4 -13.17 -2.83 2.61
N SER A 5 -13.52 -3.80 1.78
CA SER A 5 -13.50 -5.21 2.14
C SER A 5 -13.36 -6.10 0.90
N THR A 6 -13.43 -7.40 1.09
CA THR A 6 -13.40 -8.40 0.02
C THR A 6 -14.70 -8.37 -0.81
N LEU A 7 -14.62 -8.87 -2.04
CA LEU A 7 -15.79 -9.00 -2.91
C LEU A 7 -16.94 -9.77 -2.23
N GLY A 8 -16.63 -10.90 -1.61
CA GLY A 8 -17.65 -11.73 -0.95
C GLY A 8 -18.33 -11.04 0.21
N MET A 9 -17.58 -10.31 1.05
CA MET A 9 -18.13 -9.57 2.17
C MET A 9 -19.01 -8.41 1.71
N LEU A 10 -18.53 -7.60 0.76
CA LEU A 10 -19.31 -6.47 0.24
C LEU A 10 -20.53 -6.97 -0.56
N GLY A 11 -20.40 -8.07 -1.30
CA GLY A 11 -21.48 -8.69 -2.04
C GLY A 11 -22.67 -9.10 -1.16
N ALA A 12 -22.39 -9.61 0.04
CA ALA A 12 -23.44 -9.99 0.99
C ALA A 12 -24.31 -8.81 1.45
N VAL A 13 -23.78 -7.58 1.41
CA VAL A 13 -24.48 -6.38 1.91
C VAL A 13 -24.76 -5.33 0.82
N SER A 14 -24.30 -5.55 -0.42
CA SER A 14 -24.34 -4.54 -1.49
C SER A 14 -25.75 -4.07 -1.81
N ARG A 15 -26.73 -4.97 -1.93
CA ARG A 15 -28.14 -4.63 -2.21
C ARG A 15 -28.73 -3.64 -1.22
N LYS A 16 -28.29 -3.74 0.05
CA LYS A 16 -28.82 -2.91 1.14
C LYS A 16 -28.06 -1.60 1.32
N TYR A 17 -26.75 -1.61 1.04
CA TYR A 17 -25.87 -0.52 1.47
C TYR A 17 -25.05 0.15 0.38
N ALA A 18 -24.86 -0.44 -0.82
CA ALA A 18 -24.00 0.15 -1.86
C ALA A 18 -24.43 1.57 -2.27
N HIS A 19 -25.73 1.88 -2.23
CA HIS A 19 -26.25 3.22 -2.52
C HIS A 19 -26.21 4.19 -1.33
N LYS A 20 -25.80 3.72 -0.15
CA LYS A 20 -25.73 4.52 1.10
C LYS A 20 -24.31 4.73 1.58
N ILE A 21 -23.45 3.75 1.33
CA ILE A 21 -22.06 3.74 1.80
C ILE A 21 -21.18 3.45 0.59
N PRO A 22 -20.21 4.32 0.27
CA PRO A 22 -19.24 4.04 -0.79
C PRO A 22 -18.45 2.77 -0.51
N PHE A 23 -18.42 1.84 -1.46
CA PHE A 23 -17.67 0.58 -1.37
C PHE A 23 -16.39 0.64 -2.20
N ILE A 24 -15.31 0.09 -1.64
CA ILE A 24 -14.04 -0.14 -2.30
C ILE A 24 -13.74 -1.63 -2.20
N VAL A 25 -13.67 -2.31 -3.33
CA VAL A 25 -13.43 -3.76 -3.37
C VAL A 25 -11.94 -4.05 -3.38
N LYS A 26 -11.47 -4.82 -2.41
CA LYS A 26 -10.10 -5.35 -2.40
C LYS A 26 -10.01 -6.52 -3.39
N LEU A 27 -9.22 -6.35 -4.47
CA LEU A 27 -9.16 -7.30 -5.58
C LEU A 27 -8.26 -8.51 -5.30
N ASN A 28 -7.17 -8.34 -4.55
CA ASN A 28 -6.21 -9.40 -4.32
C ASN A 28 -5.94 -9.62 -2.82
N HIS A 29 -5.51 -10.82 -2.49
CA HIS A 29 -5.16 -11.24 -1.14
C HIS A 29 -3.94 -12.16 -1.15
N ASN A 30 -3.24 -12.22 0.01
CA ASN A 30 -2.31 -13.29 0.28
C ASN A 30 -3.09 -14.58 0.58
N GLU A 31 -2.69 -15.67 -0.03
CA GLU A 31 -3.17 -17.00 0.30
C GLU A 31 -2.39 -17.49 1.54
N PHE A 32 -3.09 -17.57 2.69
CA PHE A 32 -2.45 -17.81 3.99
C PHE A 32 -2.19 -19.29 4.31
N LEU A 33 -2.72 -20.20 3.53
CA LEU A 33 -2.55 -21.64 3.75
C LEU A 33 -1.27 -22.17 3.11
N SER A 34 -0.66 -21.44 2.21
CA SER A 34 0.66 -21.78 1.64
C SER A 34 1.76 -21.59 2.69
N TYR A 35 2.50 -22.66 2.97
CA TYR A 35 3.61 -22.64 3.92
C TYR A 35 4.90 -23.18 3.27
N PRO A 36 6.05 -22.49 3.42
CA PRO A 36 6.22 -21.16 4.02
C PRO A 36 5.55 -20.06 3.18
N ASN A 37 5.11 -18.98 3.84
CA ASN A 37 4.44 -17.86 3.18
C ASN A 37 5.41 -17.18 2.19
N LYS A 38 5.00 -17.11 0.92
CA LYS A 38 5.78 -16.48 -0.15
C LYS A 38 5.47 -14.99 -0.34
N TYR A 39 4.59 -14.44 0.49
CA TYR A 39 4.10 -13.06 0.33
C TYR A 39 3.52 -12.80 -1.06
N ASP A 40 2.79 -13.77 -1.57
CA ASP A 40 2.11 -13.68 -2.84
C ASP A 40 0.72 -13.07 -2.69
N GLN A 41 0.42 -12.09 -3.54
CA GLN A 41 -0.89 -11.47 -3.64
C GLN A 41 -1.56 -11.99 -4.90
N ILE A 42 -2.66 -12.73 -4.71
CA ILE A 42 -3.38 -13.40 -5.78
C ILE A 42 -4.72 -12.69 -6.01
N PRO A 43 -5.13 -12.41 -7.27
CA PRO A 43 -6.46 -11.87 -7.56
C PRO A 43 -7.56 -12.83 -7.13
N PHE A 44 -8.51 -12.34 -6.33
CA PHE A 44 -9.73 -13.04 -5.91
C PHE A 44 -11.00 -12.39 -6.45
N ALA A 45 -10.87 -11.22 -7.06
CA ALA A 45 -11.97 -10.47 -7.65
C ALA A 45 -11.49 -9.75 -8.92
N SER A 46 -12.42 -9.50 -9.83
CA SER A 46 -12.19 -8.67 -11.01
C SER A 46 -12.72 -7.24 -10.81
N VAL A 47 -12.21 -6.32 -11.61
CA VAL A 47 -12.71 -4.93 -11.66
C VAL A 47 -14.18 -4.90 -12.11
N ASP A 48 -14.57 -5.74 -13.08
CA ASP A 48 -15.97 -5.85 -13.52
C ASP A 48 -16.91 -6.26 -12.39
N GLN A 49 -16.50 -7.24 -11.58
CA GLN A 49 -17.32 -7.66 -10.43
C GLN A 49 -17.51 -6.52 -9.43
N ALA A 50 -16.46 -5.72 -9.18
CA ALA A 50 -16.53 -4.55 -8.31
C ALA A 50 -17.45 -3.47 -8.89
N PHE A 51 -17.29 -3.15 -10.17
CA PHE A 51 -18.11 -2.17 -10.88
C PHE A 51 -19.59 -2.56 -10.88
N ASN A 52 -19.92 -3.80 -11.25
CA ASN A 52 -21.29 -4.32 -11.29
C ASN A 52 -21.96 -4.40 -9.91
N MET A 53 -21.15 -4.45 -8.83
CA MET A 53 -21.66 -4.38 -7.46
C MET A 53 -22.06 -2.96 -7.04
N GLY A 54 -21.67 -1.93 -7.81
CA GLY A 54 -21.84 -0.54 -7.48
C GLY A 54 -20.72 0.02 -6.57
N ALA A 55 -19.54 -0.58 -6.61
CA ALA A 55 -18.36 -0.03 -5.93
C ALA A 55 -17.93 1.29 -6.59
N ILE A 56 -17.40 2.20 -5.80
CA ILE A 56 -16.83 3.48 -6.29
C ILE A 56 -15.34 3.37 -6.56
N GLY A 57 -14.72 2.28 -6.14
CA GLY A 57 -13.28 2.07 -6.32
C GLY A 57 -12.86 0.64 -6.05
N VAL A 58 -11.62 0.40 -6.39
CA VAL A 58 -10.95 -0.89 -6.16
C VAL A 58 -9.64 -0.68 -5.41
N GLY A 59 -9.20 -1.72 -4.73
CA GLY A 59 -7.92 -1.70 -4.03
C GLY A 59 -7.14 -2.98 -4.25
N ALA A 60 -5.83 -2.86 -4.23
CA ALA A 60 -4.92 -3.99 -4.32
C ALA A 60 -3.76 -3.84 -3.34
N THR A 61 -3.08 -4.94 -3.04
CA THR A 61 -1.79 -4.93 -2.35
C THR A 61 -0.71 -5.36 -3.31
N ILE A 62 0.42 -4.68 -3.26
CA ILE A 62 1.68 -5.18 -3.80
C ILE A 62 2.65 -5.34 -2.64
N TYR A 63 3.26 -6.52 -2.54
CA TYR A 63 4.36 -6.78 -1.63
C TYR A 63 5.68 -6.53 -2.37
N PHE A 64 6.07 -5.26 -2.44
CA PHE A 64 7.31 -4.84 -3.09
C PHE A 64 8.53 -5.51 -2.47
N GLY A 65 9.41 -6.03 -3.32
CA GLY A 65 10.62 -6.74 -2.91
C GLY A 65 10.41 -8.22 -2.56
N SER A 66 9.18 -8.76 -2.63
CA SER A 66 8.96 -10.21 -2.59
C SER A 66 9.35 -10.87 -3.92
N ASP A 67 9.50 -12.18 -3.92
CA ASP A 67 9.82 -12.95 -5.12
C ASP A 67 8.75 -12.78 -6.22
N GLU A 68 7.52 -12.50 -5.81
CA GLU A 68 6.36 -12.32 -6.69
C GLU A 68 6.06 -10.85 -7.05
N SER A 69 6.88 -9.90 -6.59
CA SER A 69 6.57 -8.48 -6.74
C SER A 69 6.46 -8.02 -8.20
N ALA A 70 7.27 -8.56 -9.10
CA ALA A 70 7.23 -8.21 -10.52
C ALA A 70 5.89 -8.58 -11.18
N ARG A 71 5.37 -9.78 -10.88
CA ARG A 71 4.06 -10.22 -11.36
C ARG A 71 2.94 -9.38 -10.75
N GLN A 72 2.98 -9.15 -9.44
CA GLN A 72 1.98 -8.32 -8.75
C GLN A 72 1.92 -6.90 -9.33
N ILE A 73 3.06 -6.28 -9.65
CA ILE A 73 3.10 -4.95 -10.28
C ILE A 73 2.39 -4.98 -11.63
N GLN A 74 2.66 -5.97 -12.48
CA GLN A 74 2.04 -6.08 -13.80
C GLN A 74 0.52 -6.29 -13.71
N GLU A 75 0.07 -7.22 -12.86
CA GLU A 75 -1.36 -7.50 -12.67
C GLU A 75 -2.11 -6.27 -12.13
N VAL A 76 -1.56 -5.62 -11.10
CA VAL A 76 -2.22 -4.46 -10.48
C VAL A 76 -2.21 -3.26 -11.42
N SER A 77 -1.15 -3.03 -12.18
CA SER A 77 -1.10 -1.97 -13.19
C SER A 77 -2.23 -2.11 -14.21
N GLN A 78 -2.44 -3.32 -14.74
CA GLN A 78 -3.55 -3.60 -15.67
C GLN A 78 -4.93 -3.43 -15.02
N MET A 79 -5.08 -3.86 -13.77
CA MET A 79 -6.33 -3.68 -13.02
C MET A 79 -6.64 -2.20 -12.80
N PHE A 80 -5.63 -1.37 -12.50
CA PHE A 80 -5.81 0.05 -12.26
C PHE A 80 -6.14 0.82 -13.54
N GLU A 81 -5.44 0.52 -14.65
CA GLU A 81 -5.79 1.05 -15.96
C GLU A 81 -7.27 0.77 -16.31
N TYR A 82 -7.69 -0.47 -16.12
CA TYR A 82 -9.07 -0.84 -16.41
C TYR A 82 -10.07 -0.19 -15.45
N ALA A 83 -9.74 -0.10 -14.17
CA ALA A 83 -10.57 0.58 -13.17
C ALA A 83 -10.78 2.07 -13.53
N HIS A 84 -9.72 2.77 -13.94
CA HIS A 84 -9.82 4.16 -14.39
C HIS A 84 -10.68 4.31 -15.64
N SER A 85 -10.63 3.35 -16.58
CA SER A 85 -11.49 3.37 -17.78
C SER A 85 -12.99 3.30 -17.43
N LEU A 86 -13.32 2.72 -16.27
CA LEU A 86 -14.68 2.64 -15.72
C LEU A 86 -15.02 3.76 -14.74
N GLY A 87 -14.09 4.71 -14.51
CA GLY A 87 -14.28 5.81 -13.56
C GLY A 87 -14.18 5.41 -12.08
N LEU A 88 -13.55 4.27 -11.76
CA LEU A 88 -13.32 3.83 -10.41
C LEU A 88 -12.02 4.41 -9.86
N ILE A 89 -12.02 4.81 -8.58
CA ILE A 89 -10.79 5.18 -7.88
C ILE A 89 -9.94 3.95 -7.54
N THR A 90 -8.63 4.14 -7.45
CA THR A 90 -7.68 3.07 -7.16
C THR A 90 -6.93 3.32 -5.86
N ILE A 91 -6.81 2.29 -5.01
CA ILE A 91 -6.06 2.37 -3.75
C ILE A 91 -5.03 1.24 -3.71
N LEU A 92 -3.75 1.60 -3.53
CA LEU A 92 -2.68 0.61 -3.39
C LEU A 92 -2.18 0.52 -1.95
N TRP A 93 -2.22 -0.67 -1.37
CA TRP A 93 -1.45 -1.02 -0.18
C TRP A 93 -0.02 -1.33 -0.61
N ALA A 94 0.87 -0.34 -0.51
CA ALA A 94 2.24 -0.38 -1.02
C ALA A 94 3.21 -0.88 0.05
N TYR A 95 3.12 -2.15 0.40
CA TYR A 95 3.92 -2.70 1.50
C TYR A 95 5.19 -3.40 1.02
N LEU A 96 6.25 -3.25 1.78
CA LEU A 96 7.49 -3.99 1.55
C LEU A 96 7.40 -5.39 2.15
N ARG A 97 7.88 -6.39 1.41
CA ARG A 97 8.06 -7.76 1.89
C ARG A 97 9.28 -8.39 1.22
N ASN A 98 10.39 -8.36 1.91
CA ASN A 98 11.62 -9.01 1.49
C ASN A 98 12.26 -9.65 2.72
N SER A 99 12.61 -10.93 2.65
CA SER A 99 13.21 -11.66 3.77
C SER A 99 14.52 -11.03 4.26
N ASN A 100 15.26 -10.37 3.35
CA ASN A 100 16.53 -9.72 3.67
C ASN A 100 16.36 -8.35 4.35
N PHE A 101 15.14 -7.79 4.38
CA PHE A 101 14.88 -6.49 5.02
C PHE A 101 14.65 -6.59 6.54
N LYS A 102 14.80 -7.79 7.10
CA LYS A 102 14.71 -8.00 8.54
C LYS A 102 15.94 -8.72 9.06
N THR A 103 16.60 -8.10 10.02
CA THR A 103 17.71 -8.69 10.79
C THR A 103 17.22 -9.10 12.17
N LYS A 104 18.14 -9.64 13.00
CA LYS A 104 17.81 -9.95 14.40
C LYS A 104 17.49 -8.71 15.25
N THR A 105 17.98 -7.54 14.84
CA THR A 105 17.92 -6.31 15.63
C THR A 105 17.09 -5.20 15.00
N LYS A 106 16.87 -5.23 13.69
CA LYS A 106 16.17 -4.17 12.94
C LYS A 106 15.20 -4.74 11.91
N ASP A 107 14.09 -4.01 11.69
CA ASP A 107 13.14 -4.27 10.62
C ASP A 107 13.13 -3.07 9.65
N TYR A 108 13.72 -3.25 8.47
CA TYR A 108 13.82 -2.20 7.44
C TYR A 108 12.58 -2.08 6.56
N HIS A 109 11.55 -2.92 6.75
CA HIS A 109 10.29 -2.80 6.00
C HIS A 109 9.54 -1.48 6.25
N VAL A 110 9.95 -0.72 7.25
CA VAL A 110 9.40 0.60 7.59
C VAL A 110 10.43 1.73 7.39
N SER A 111 11.58 1.45 6.81
CA SER A 111 12.59 2.49 6.52
C SER A 111 12.02 3.57 5.62
N ALA A 112 12.32 4.84 5.91
CA ALA A 112 11.78 5.98 5.18
C ALA A 112 12.15 5.95 3.69
N ASP A 113 13.40 5.64 3.36
CA ASP A 113 13.91 5.53 1.99
C ASP A 113 13.24 4.39 1.20
N LEU A 114 13.10 3.22 1.81
CA LEU A 114 12.48 2.05 1.18
C LEU A 114 10.97 2.23 1.01
N THR A 115 10.27 2.73 2.02
CA THR A 115 8.83 3.02 1.92
C THR A 115 8.55 4.16 0.96
N GLY A 116 9.42 5.17 0.90
CA GLY A 116 9.36 6.22 -0.12
C GLY A 116 9.46 5.65 -1.53
N GLN A 117 10.38 4.72 -1.76
CA GLN A 117 10.48 4.04 -3.06
C GLN A 117 9.22 3.24 -3.40
N ALA A 118 8.63 2.54 -2.44
CA ALA A 118 7.37 1.83 -2.64
C ALA A 118 6.21 2.78 -2.99
N ASN A 119 6.14 3.95 -2.34
CA ASN A 119 5.14 4.98 -2.65
C ASN A 119 5.33 5.54 -4.06
N HIS A 120 6.58 5.78 -4.47
CA HIS A 120 6.87 6.24 -5.83
C HIS A 120 6.42 5.22 -6.88
N LEU A 121 6.70 3.94 -6.67
CA LEU A 121 6.22 2.87 -7.56
C LEU A 121 4.70 2.77 -7.59
N ALA A 122 4.04 2.95 -6.44
CA ALA A 122 2.58 2.96 -6.37
C ALA A 122 1.96 4.10 -7.20
N SER A 123 2.52 5.30 -7.10
CA SER A 123 2.08 6.45 -7.91
C SER A 123 2.42 6.28 -9.39
N THR A 124 3.51 5.56 -9.71
CA THR A 124 3.92 5.28 -11.10
C THR A 124 2.93 4.37 -11.82
N ILE A 125 2.26 3.46 -11.11
CA ILE A 125 1.20 2.61 -11.67
C ILE A 125 -0.21 3.22 -11.48
N GLU A 126 -0.27 4.53 -11.28
CA GLU A 126 -1.50 5.32 -11.22
C GLU A 126 -2.41 4.98 -10.03
N ALA A 127 -1.86 4.67 -8.85
CA ALA A 127 -2.67 4.64 -7.65
C ALA A 127 -3.14 6.06 -7.30
N ASP A 128 -4.46 6.28 -7.18
CA ASP A 128 -5.02 7.55 -6.71
C ASP A 128 -4.69 7.77 -5.24
N ILE A 129 -4.70 6.69 -4.46
CA ILE A 129 -4.38 6.71 -3.03
C ILE A 129 -3.38 5.59 -2.72
N VAL A 130 -2.29 5.96 -2.05
CA VAL A 130 -1.29 5.04 -1.55
C VAL A 130 -1.51 4.83 -0.05
N LYS A 131 -1.65 3.58 0.38
CA LYS A 131 -1.64 3.22 1.80
C LYS A 131 -0.28 2.65 2.18
N GLN A 132 0.40 3.32 3.11
CA GLN A 132 1.73 2.96 3.57
C GLN A 132 1.80 2.91 5.10
N LYS A 133 2.75 2.16 5.63
CA LYS A 133 3.08 2.19 7.06
C LYS A 133 3.76 3.51 7.42
N ILE A 134 3.63 3.92 8.69
CA ILE A 134 4.43 5.02 9.22
C ILE A 134 5.91 4.64 9.09
N ALA A 135 6.70 5.56 8.56
CA ALA A 135 8.12 5.32 8.30
C ALA A 135 8.99 5.56 9.54
N GLU A 136 10.20 5.00 9.51
CA GLU A 136 11.25 5.19 10.51
C GLU A 136 12.57 5.55 9.85
N THR A 137 13.41 6.32 10.55
CA THR A 137 14.79 6.60 10.16
C THR A 137 15.71 5.51 10.71
N ASN A 138 15.79 4.37 10.05
CA ASN A 138 16.56 3.21 10.54
C ASN A 138 17.67 2.74 9.59
N GLY A 139 17.98 3.51 8.54
CA GLY A 139 19.14 3.30 7.68
C GLY A 139 18.87 2.64 6.33
N GLY A 140 17.78 1.89 6.17
CA GLY A 140 17.32 1.32 4.90
C GLY A 140 18.41 0.85 3.91
N PHE A 141 18.53 1.52 2.77
CA PHE A 141 19.54 1.20 1.73
C PHE A 141 20.97 1.25 2.25
N ILE A 142 21.30 2.18 3.15
CA ILE A 142 22.67 2.33 3.68
C ILE A 142 23.03 1.10 4.52
N ASP A 143 22.20 0.75 5.48
CA ASP A 143 22.46 -0.35 6.41
C ASP A 143 22.42 -1.72 5.70
N LEU A 144 21.53 -1.89 4.74
CA LEU A 144 21.41 -3.10 3.95
C LEU A 144 22.45 -3.19 2.82
N ASN A 145 23.18 -2.10 2.57
CA ASN A 145 24.23 -1.99 1.56
C ASN A 145 23.79 -2.45 0.17
N PHE A 146 22.60 -2.08 -0.25
CA PHE A 146 22.13 -2.30 -1.62
C PHE A 146 21.43 -1.04 -2.15
N GLY A 147 21.45 -0.87 -3.47
CA GLY A 147 20.83 0.30 -4.11
C GLY A 147 21.50 1.62 -3.71
N LYS A 148 20.93 2.70 -4.18
CA LYS A 148 21.38 4.07 -3.86
C LYS A 148 20.19 5.01 -3.82
N THR A 149 20.21 5.94 -2.86
CA THR A 149 19.35 7.11 -2.87
C THR A 149 20.19 8.37 -2.59
N ASP A 150 19.63 9.54 -2.84
CA ASP A 150 20.32 10.80 -2.60
C ASP A 150 20.63 10.95 -1.10
N LYS A 151 21.82 11.42 -0.76
CA LYS A 151 22.25 11.61 0.64
C LYS A 151 21.34 12.58 1.41
N ARG A 152 20.69 13.52 0.72
CA ARG A 152 19.74 14.45 1.32
C ARG A 152 18.52 13.74 1.94
N VAL A 153 18.21 12.52 1.53
CA VAL A 153 17.15 11.71 2.18
C VAL A 153 17.45 11.57 3.67
N TYR A 154 18.70 11.40 4.04
CA TYR A 154 19.14 11.16 5.43
C TYR A 154 19.52 12.43 6.18
N SER A 155 19.92 13.51 5.48
CA SER A 155 20.37 14.77 6.11
C SER A 155 19.28 15.85 6.15
N ASP A 156 18.45 15.94 5.10
CA ASP A 156 17.60 17.11 4.89
C ASP A 156 16.11 16.75 4.72
N LEU A 157 15.80 15.57 4.17
CA LEU A 157 14.44 15.21 3.77
C LEU A 157 13.72 14.35 4.80
N THR A 158 14.43 13.71 5.72
CA THR A 158 13.87 12.93 6.81
C THR A 158 14.52 13.29 8.14
N SER A 159 13.77 13.17 9.21
CA SER A 159 14.25 13.25 10.59
C SER A 159 13.47 12.23 11.44
N ASN A 160 13.74 12.17 12.74
CA ASN A 160 12.93 11.35 13.67
C ASN A 160 11.55 11.96 13.96
N ASN A 161 11.23 13.10 13.37
CA ASN A 161 9.91 13.71 13.51
C ASN A 161 8.91 13.05 12.56
N PRO A 162 7.78 12.52 13.06
CA PRO A 162 6.75 11.88 12.22
C PRO A 162 6.21 12.77 11.09
N ILE A 163 6.17 14.09 11.29
CA ILE A 163 5.72 15.05 10.27
C ILE A 163 6.68 15.08 9.09
N ASP A 164 8.00 15.10 9.36
CA ASP A 164 9.00 15.07 8.29
C ASP A 164 9.00 13.74 7.53
N LEU A 165 8.81 12.64 8.25
CA LEU A 165 8.68 11.31 7.63
C LEU A 165 7.44 11.23 6.73
N ASN A 166 6.30 11.73 7.19
CA ASN A 166 5.09 11.79 6.37
C ASN A 166 5.24 12.73 5.18
N ARG A 167 5.89 13.89 5.38
CA ARG A 167 6.21 14.82 4.26
C ARG A 167 7.05 14.13 3.21
N TYR A 168 8.07 13.37 3.61
CA TYR A 168 8.90 12.62 2.69
C TYR A 168 8.10 11.54 1.94
N GLN A 169 7.20 10.83 2.63
CA GLN A 169 6.29 9.87 1.97
C GLN A 169 5.37 10.55 0.96
N VAL A 170 4.82 11.73 1.28
CA VAL A 170 3.99 12.52 0.34
C VAL A 170 4.79 12.98 -0.87
N LEU A 171 6.06 13.40 -0.69
CA LEU A 171 6.92 13.75 -1.82
C LEU A 171 7.06 12.59 -2.81
N ASN A 172 7.17 11.36 -2.30
CA ASN A 172 7.26 10.16 -3.12
C ASN A 172 5.92 9.71 -3.73
N CYS A 173 4.81 10.30 -3.30
CA CYS A 173 3.50 10.19 -3.96
C CYS A 173 3.31 11.27 -5.04
N HIS A 174 4.31 11.45 -5.91
CA HIS A 174 4.37 12.48 -6.94
C HIS A 174 4.03 13.88 -6.40
N ALA A 175 4.68 14.24 -5.27
CA ALA A 175 4.46 15.51 -4.56
C ALA A 175 3.00 15.74 -4.13
N GLY A 176 2.32 14.68 -3.70
CA GLY A 176 0.96 14.73 -3.21
C GLY A 176 -0.12 14.65 -4.29
N ARG A 177 0.24 14.30 -5.53
CA ARG A 177 -0.75 14.03 -6.60
C ARG A 177 -1.50 12.72 -6.37
N SER A 178 -0.83 11.70 -5.82
CA SER A 178 -1.50 10.58 -5.19
C SER A 178 -1.73 10.89 -3.71
N GLY A 179 -2.93 10.60 -3.20
CA GLY A 179 -3.21 10.73 -1.77
C GLY A 179 -2.42 9.72 -0.94
N LEU A 180 -2.16 10.04 0.33
CA LEU A 180 -1.49 9.13 1.26
C LEU A 180 -2.40 8.78 2.44
N ILE A 181 -2.49 7.50 2.76
CA ILE A 181 -3.09 6.99 4.00
C ILE A 181 -2.00 6.27 4.79
N ASN A 182 -1.76 6.69 6.03
CA ASN A 182 -0.87 5.96 6.91
C ASN A 182 -1.59 4.83 7.62
N SER A 183 -0.97 3.65 7.64
CA SER A 183 -1.45 2.50 8.36
C SER A 183 -0.84 2.48 9.76
N GLY A 184 -1.67 2.57 10.79
CA GLY A 184 -1.26 2.60 12.20
C GLY A 184 -0.77 1.25 12.77
N GLY A 185 -0.81 0.16 11.98
CA GLY A 185 -0.45 -1.16 12.47
C GLY A 185 -1.59 -1.85 13.23
N PRO A 186 -1.29 -2.86 14.06
CA PRO A 186 -2.28 -3.53 14.90
C PRO A 186 -2.85 -2.57 15.95
N SER A 187 -4.17 -2.61 16.15
CA SER A 187 -4.82 -1.79 17.18
C SER A 187 -4.33 -2.14 18.59
N GLY A 188 -3.95 -1.14 19.35
CA GLY A 188 -3.53 -1.25 20.75
C GLY A 188 -4.33 -0.27 21.63
N ASN A 189 -4.12 -0.34 22.93
CA ASN A 189 -4.80 0.56 23.86
C ASN A 189 -4.36 2.03 23.75
N ASP A 190 -3.23 2.29 23.07
CA ASP A 190 -2.61 3.61 22.93
C ASP A 190 -2.75 4.20 21.51
N ASP A 191 -3.65 3.66 20.69
CA ASP A 191 -3.77 4.03 19.26
C ASP A 191 -4.11 5.51 19.01
N TYR A 192 -4.75 6.18 19.97
CA TYR A 192 -5.09 7.60 19.83
C TYR A 192 -3.87 8.53 19.86
N SER A 193 -2.79 8.13 20.50
CA SER A 193 -1.57 8.93 20.58
C SER A 193 -0.69 8.83 19.33
N GLN A 194 -0.90 7.81 18.51
CA GLN A 194 -0.16 7.59 17.26
C GLN A 194 -0.89 8.13 16.01
N ALA A 195 -2.16 8.49 16.14
CA ALA A 195 -3.00 8.92 15.03
C ALA A 195 -3.04 10.45 14.83
N VAL A 196 -2.27 11.20 15.63
CA VAL A 196 -2.26 12.68 15.60
C VAL A 196 -0.98 13.18 14.98
#